data_90b68f0366d7af1d4f7a4b98bd3aa2eb
#
_entry.id   90b68f0366d7af1d4f7a4b98bd3aa2eb
#
_cell.length_a   1.000
_cell.length_b   1.000
_cell.length_c   1.000
_cell.angle_alpha   90.00
_cell.angle_beta   90.00
_cell.angle_gamma   90.00
#
_symmetry.space_group_name_H-M   'P 1'
#
loop_
_entity.id
_entity.type
_entity.pdbx_description
1 polymer ?
#
loop_
_entity_poly.entity_id
_entity_poly.type
_entity_poly.pdbx_seq_one_letter_code
_entity_poly.pdbx_strand_id
1 'polypeptide(L)'
;MQLIDGRPVYAATDLVGFLACGHRLALERAAMHGLVEKPIRNDPSIDLIAKRGLEHEGRYLDDLRAEGRLVVAIEKDGSAVAPAGTTNGAPAPWDAGAELRAAADQTLDAMRGGADVVYQATFFDGAWRGHADFLLRRDHAPGEPDSAFGPWHYEVADTKLARHV
;
A
#
# COMPACT_ATOMS: atom_id res chain seq x y z
N MET A 1 0.00 -10.82 7.13
CA MET A 1 1.31 -10.69 7.82
C MET A 1 2.42 -11.33 6.99
N GLN A 2 3.66 -10.90 7.18
CA GLN A 2 4.85 -11.44 6.51
C GLN A 2 6.06 -11.33 7.43
N LEU A 3 7.11 -12.12 7.17
CA LEU A 3 8.41 -11.97 7.86
C LEU A 3 9.28 -10.98 7.09
N ILE A 4 9.80 -9.98 7.80
CA ILE A 4 10.77 -9.02 7.28
C ILE A 4 11.90 -8.96 8.31
N ASP A 5 13.12 -9.19 7.89
CA ASP A 5 14.30 -9.26 8.77
C ASP A 5 14.10 -10.21 9.97
N GLY A 6 13.41 -11.34 9.73
CA GLY A 6 13.09 -12.34 10.76
C GLY A 6 12.02 -11.90 11.77
N ARG A 7 11.38 -10.76 11.59
CA ARG A 7 10.32 -10.23 12.45
C ARG A 7 8.96 -10.23 11.75
N PRO A 8 7.87 -10.53 12.46
CA PRO A 8 6.53 -10.43 11.89
C PRO A 8 6.15 -8.96 11.67
N VAL A 9 5.71 -8.65 10.46
CA VAL A 9 5.13 -7.37 10.08
C VAL A 9 3.66 -7.57 9.75
N TYR A 10 2.82 -6.75 10.35
CA TYR A 10 1.36 -6.84 10.28
C TYR A 10 0.78 -5.79 9.32
N ALA A 11 -0.40 -6.07 8.81
CA ALA A 11 -1.23 -5.14 8.05
C ALA A 11 -2.62 -5.01 8.69
N ALA A 12 -3.38 -4.00 8.34
CA ALA A 12 -4.74 -3.80 8.84
C ALA A 12 -5.65 -5.02 8.59
N THR A 13 -5.46 -5.72 7.46
CA THR A 13 -6.17 -6.97 7.15
C THR A 13 -5.89 -8.11 8.14
N ASP A 14 -4.73 -8.11 8.78
CA ASP A 14 -4.40 -9.12 9.82
C ASP A 14 -5.20 -8.84 11.09
N LEU A 15 -5.38 -7.55 11.45
CA LEU A 15 -6.22 -7.16 12.57
C LEU A 15 -7.69 -7.52 12.33
N VAL A 16 -8.21 -7.23 11.13
CA VAL A 16 -9.56 -7.64 10.72
C VAL A 16 -9.71 -9.16 10.78
N GLY A 17 -8.70 -9.91 10.30
CA GLY A 17 -8.66 -11.37 10.37
C GLY A 17 -8.69 -11.89 11.81
N PHE A 18 -7.96 -11.24 12.74
CA PHE A 18 -7.96 -11.58 14.15
C PHE A 18 -9.32 -11.34 14.82
N LEU A 19 -9.93 -10.18 14.57
CA LEU A 19 -11.24 -9.84 15.11
C LEU A 19 -12.34 -10.79 14.61
N ALA A 20 -12.22 -11.23 13.34
CA ALA A 20 -13.16 -12.20 12.78
C ALA A 20 -12.96 -13.62 13.33
N CYS A 21 -11.72 -14.07 13.50
CA CYS A 21 -11.39 -15.40 13.98
C CYS A 21 -9.92 -15.50 14.38
N GLY A 22 -9.65 -15.56 15.68
CA GLY A 22 -8.28 -15.70 16.21
C GLY A 22 -7.57 -16.97 15.75
N HIS A 23 -8.32 -18.07 15.50
CA HIS A 23 -7.76 -19.31 14.96
C HIS A 23 -7.20 -19.14 13.54
N ARG A 24 -7.89 -18.36 12.70
CA ARG A 24 -7.40 -18.00 11.36
C ARG A 24 -6.04 -17.31 11.43
N LEU A 25 -5.90 -16.34 12.32
CA LEU A 25 -4.62 -15.64 12.49
C LEU A 25 -3.50 -16.59 12.95
N ALA A 26 -3.81 -17.55 13.84
CA ALA A 26 -2.86 -18.57 14.28
C ALA A 26 -2.38 -19.44 13.10
N LEU A 27 -3.29 -19.85 12.21
CA LEU A 27 -2.95 -20.59 10.99
C LEU A 27 -2.12 -19.74 10.00
N GLU A 28 -2.47 -18.47 9.80
CA GLU A 28 -1.69 -17.57 8.96
C GLU A 28 -0.29 -17.35 9.52
N ARG A 29 -0.15 -17.25 10.83
CA ARG A 29 1.15 -17.19 11.50
C ARG A 29 1.95 -18.48 11.34
N ALA A 30 1.31 -19.63 11.47
CA ALA A 30 1.95 -20.94 11.24
C ALA A 30 2.42 -21.06 9.77
N ALA A 31 1.61 -20.61 8.82
CA ALA A 31 1.98 -20.58 7.40
C ALA A 31 3.16 -19.65 7.11
N MET A 32 3.21 -18.49 7.77
CA MET A 32 4.32 -17.55 7.67
C MET A 32 5.66 -18.18 8.12
N HIS A 33 5.62 -19.08 9.09
CA HIS A 33 6.78 -19.84 9.57
C HIS A 33 6.99 -21.18 8.81
N GLY A 34 6.22 -21.44 7.76
CA GLY A 34 6.34 -22.69 6.97
C GLY A 34 5.85 -23.95 7.69
N LEU A 35 5.10 -23.81 8.79
CA LEU A 35 4.57 -24.94 9.58
C LEU A 35 3.31 -25.55 8.95
N VAL A 36 2.58 -24.80 8.15
CA VAL A 36 1.41 -25.24 7.38
C VAL A 36 1.42 -24.60 6.00
N GLU A 37 0.86 -25.30 5.02
CA GLU A 37 0.69 -24.74 3.69
C GLU A 37 -0.50 -23.78 3.64
N LYS A 38 -0.32 -22.63 2.96
CA LYS A 38 -1.41 -21.69 2.74
C LYS A 38 -2.24 -22.14 1.53
N PRO A 39 -3.56 -22.32 1.67
CA PRO A 39 -4.39 -22.75 0.55
C PRO A 39 -4.38 -21.70 -0.57
N ILE A 40 -4.08 -22.15 -1.78
CA ILE A 40 -4.15 -21.30 -2.98
C ILE A 40 -5.61 -21.25 -3.43
N ARG A 41 -6.19 -20.06 -3.51
CA ARG A 41 -7.52 -19.86 -4.08
C ARG A 41 -7.34 -19.22 -5.46
N ASN A 42 -7.66 -19.98 -6.49
CA ASN A 42 -7.76 -19.47 -7.85
C ASN A 42 -9.24 -19.21 -8.15
N ASP A 43 -9.65 -17.96 -8.09
CA ASP A 43 -11.01 -17.53 -8.46
C ASP A 43 -10.91 -16.47 -9.55
N PRO A 44 -11.21 -16.82 -10.82
CA PRO A 44 -11.12 -15.87 -11.94
C PRO A 44 -12.01 -14.63 -11.79
N SER A 45 -13.06 -14.71 -10.96
CA SER A 45 -13.93 -13.56 -10.69
C SER A 45 -13.22 -12.48 -9.87
N ILE A 46 -12.30 -12.89 -8.99
CA ILE A 46 -11.49 -11.97 -8.18
C ILE A 46 -10.53 -11.19 -9.08
N ASP A 47 -9.89 -11.87 -10.04
CA ASP A 47 -8.97 -11.23 -10.99
C ASP A 47 -9.67 -10.18 -11.83
N LEU A 48 -10.91 -10.48 -12.28
CA LEU A 48 -11.72 -9.52 -13.06
C LEU A 48 -12.11 -8.30 -12.21
N ILE A 49 -12.49 -8.52 -10.95
CA ILE A 49 -12.84 -7.43 -10.02
C ILE A 49 -11.60 -6.58 -9.74
N ALA A 50 -10.45 -7.20 -9.48
CA ALA A 50 -9.18 -6.49 -9.24
C ALA A 50 -8.79 -5.64 -10.47
N LYS A 51 -8.88 -6.20 -11.68
CA LYS A 51 -8.60 -5.45 -12.92
C LYS A 51 -9.51 -4.22 -13.07
N ARG A 52 -10.83 -4.38 -12.86
CA ARG A 52 -11.76 -3.25 -12.90
C ARG A 52 -11.50 -2.21 -11.81
N GLY A 53 -11.06 -2.65 -10.62
CA GLY A 53 -10.63 -1.77 -9.55
C GLY A 53 -9.46 -0.89 -9.99
N LEU A 54 -8.42 -1.49 -10.55
CA LEU A 54 -7.26 -0.76 -11.08
C LEU A 54 -7.62 0.21 -12.21
N GLU A 55 -8.51 -0.19 -13.13
CA GLU A 55 -8.99 0.71 -14.19
C GLU A 55 -9.78 1.90 -13.65
N HIS A 56 -10.53 1.71 -12.56
CA HIS A 56 -11.28 2.77 -11.89
C HIS A 56 -10.35 3.73 -11.14
N GLU A 57 -9.39 3.19 -10.42
CA GLU A 57 -8.35 3.93 -9.71
C GLU A 57 -7.51 4.77 -10.67
N GLY A 58 -7.09 4.18 -11.80
CA GLY A 58 -6.35 4.88 -12.85
C GLY A 58 -7.12 6.07 -13.44
N ARG A 59 -8.43 5.92 -13.68
CA ARG A 59 -9.27 7.04 -14.15
C ARG A 59 -9.33 8.18 -13.15
N TYR A 60 -9.53 7.87 -11.86
CA TYR A 60 -9.54 8.88 -10.82
C TYR A 60 -8.19 9.60 -10.70
N LEU A 61 -7.09 8.88 -10.84
CA LEU A 61 -5.75 9.45 -10.89
C LEU A 61 -5.59 10.42 -12.07
N ASP A 62 -6.09 10.05 -13.25
CA ASP A 62 -6.02 10.91 -14.45
C ASP A 62 -6.89 12.15 -14.31
N ASP A 63 -8.06 12.05 -13.68
CA ASP A 63 -8.92 13.18 -13.36
C ASP A 63 -8.19 14.18 -12.44
N LEU A 64 -7.54 13.70 -11.37
CA LEU A 64 -6.76 14.56 -10.45
C LEU A 64 -5.60 15.26 -11.16
N ARG A 65 -4.93 14.59 -12.10
CA ARG A 65 -3.88 15.20 -12.94
C ARG A 65 -4.46 16.24 -13.90
N ALA A 66 -5.61 15.97 -14.49
CA ALA A 66 -6.30 16.90 -15.38
C ALA A 66 -6.78 18.18 -14.65
N GLU A 67 -7.10 18.06 -13.36
CA GLU A 67 -7.36 19.22 -12.47
C GLU A 67 -6.11 20.06 -12.18
N GLY A 68 -4.93 19.65 -12.64
CA GLY A 68 -3.66 20.36 -12.43
C GLY A 68 -3.05 20.12 -11.05
N ARG A 69 -3.47 19.09 -10.32
CA ARG A 69 -2.91 18.77 -9.01
C ARG A 69 -1.50 18.22 -9.12
N LEU A 70 -0.65 18.58 -8.18
CA LEU A 70 0.69 17.99 -8.03
C LEU A 70 0.56 16.59 -7.46
N VAL A 71 0.66 15.57 -8.34
CA VAL A 71 0.57 14.17 -7.98
C VAL A 71 1.97 13.58 -7.85
N VAL A 72 2.29 13.01 -6.70
CA VAL A 72 3.48 12.19 -6.46
C VAL A 72 3.04 10.73 -6.34
N ALA A 73 3.49 9.89 -7.26
CA ALA A 73 3.27 8.45 -7.20
C ALA A 73 4.42 7.78 -6.47
N ILE A 74 4.11 6.95 -5.48
CA ILE A 74 5.10 6.15 -4.77
C ILE A 74 5.28 4.86 -5.55
N GLU A 75 6.49 4.67 -6.09
CA GLU A 75 6.83 3.45 -6.81
C GLU A 75 6.95 2.29 -5.81
N LYS A 76 6.09 1.30 -6.00
CA LYS A 76 6.28 0.02 -5.35
C LYS A 76 7.25 -0.77 -6.22
N ASP A 77 8.54 -0.72 -5.92
CA ASP A 77 9.55 -1.55 -6.59
C ASP A 77 9.37 -3.07 -6.35
N GLY A 78 8.25 -3.46 -5.79
CA GLY A 78 7.78 -4.84 -5.74
C GLY A 78 7.05 -5.29 -6.99
N SER A 79 6.93 -4.47 -8.01
CA SER A 79 6.55 -4.85 -9.38
C SER A 79 7.75 -5.29 -10.22
N ALA A 80 8.75 -5.88 -9.61
CA ALA A 80 9.66 -6.74 -10.35
C ALA A 80 8.89 -8.01 -10.77
N VAL A 81 8.07 -7.88 -11.81
CA VAL A 81 8.06 -8.91 -12.83
C VAL A 81 9.54 -9.09 -13.15
N ALA A 82 10.15 -10.15 -12.64
CA ALA A 82 11.51 -10.52 -13.00
C ALA A 82 11.60 -10.40 -14.53
N PRO A 83 12.55 -9.62 -15.07
CA PRO A 83 12.68 -9.55 -16.52
C PRO A 83 12.86 -10.97 -17.01
N ALA A 84 11.96 -11.41 -17.85
CA ALA A 84 12.08 -12.68 -18.54
C ALA A 84 13.33 -12.60 -19.40
N GLY A 85 14.38 -13.24 -18.91
CA GLY A 85 15.62 -13.39 -19.68
C GLY A 85 16.82 -12.89 -18.91
N THR A 86 17.48 -13.79 -18.26
CA THR A 86 18.82 -13.91 -18.37
C THR A 86 19.76 -14.17 -17.28
N THR A 87 20.65 -14.99 -17.63
CA THR A 87 22.05 -15.12 -17.19
C THR A 87 22.32 -15.34 -15.71
N ASN A 88 22.71 -16.53 -15.45
CA ASN A 88 23.64 -17.16 -14.48
C ASN A 88 24.25 -16.30 -13.34
N GLY A 89 23.47 -15.37 -12.78
CA GLY A 89 23.75 -14.74 -11.50
C GLY A 89 22.49 -14.94 -10.64
N ALA A 90 22.61 -15.54 -9.46
CA ALA A 90 21.53 -15.54 -8.49
C ALA A 90 21.06 -14.10 -8.29
N PRO A 91 19.74 -13.79 -8.38
CA PRO A 91 19.28 -12.46 -8.07
C PRO A 91 19.74 -12.10 -6.67
N ALA A 92 20.23 -10.87 -6.49
CA ALA A 92 20.53 -10.38 -5.16
C ALA A 92 19.32 -10.63 -4.27
N PRO A 93 19.51 -11.09 -3.02
CA PRO A 93 18.37 -11.38 -2.14
C PRO A 93 17.50 -10.12 -2.02
N TRP A 94 16.25 -10.25 -2.47
CA TRP A 94 15.28 -9.16 -2.43
C TRP A 94 15.00 -8.75 -0.98
N ASP A 95 15.34 -7.51 -0.63
CA ASP A 95 15.12 -6.96 0.71
C ASP A 95 13.79 -6.22 0.78
N ALA A 96 12.74 -6.96 1.06
CA ALA A 96 11.39 -6.42 1.23
C ALA A 96 11.30 -5.34 2.34
N GLY A 97 12.18 -5.40 3.33
CA GLY A 97 12.24 -4.42 4.41
C GLY A 97 12.85 -3.10 3.93
N ALA A 98 13.91 -3.15 3.14
CA ALA A 98 14.52 -1.95 2.56
C ALA A 98 13.55 -1.24 1.62
N GLU A 99 12.83 -1.98 0.78
CA GLU A 99 11.84 -1.40 -0.14
C GLU A 99 10.68 -0.75 0.59
N LEU A 100 10.13 -1.40 1.61
CA LEU A 100 9.06 -0.80 2.42
C LEU A 100 9.53 0.47 3.13
N ARG A 101 10.76 0.50 3.65
CA ARG A 101 11.35 1.69 4.25
C ARG A 101 11.50 2.81 3.22
N ALA A 102 12.07 2.52 2.07
CA ALA A 102 12.25 3.50 1.00
C ALA A 102 10.93 4.08 0.51
N ALA A 103 9.89 3.25 0.30
CA ALA A 103 8.58 3.70 -0.10
C ALA A 103 7.88 4.54 1.00
N ALA A 104 8.07 4.20 2.27
CA ALA A 104 7.55 4.98 3.38
C ALA A 104 8.27 6.35 3.49
N ASP A 105 9.58 6.38 3.31
CA ASP A 105 10.35 7.63 3.28
C ASP A 105 9.93 8.52 2.12
N GLN A 106 9.75 7.98 0.91
CA GLN A 106 9.22 8.71 -0.25
C GLN A 106 7.82 9.28 0.04
N THR A 107 6.96 8.51 0.70
CA THR A 107 5.63 8.98 1.12
C THR A 107 5.74 10.19 2.05
N LEU A 108 6.57 10.10 3.08
CA LEU A 108 6.77 11.18 4.03
C LEU A 108 7.38 12.43 3.37
N ASP A 109 8.33 12.25 2.47
CA ASP A 109 8.95 13.37 1.74
C ASP A 109 7.95 14.07 0.80
N ALA A 110 7.10 13.29 0.11
CA ALA A 110 6.01 13.85 -0.68
C ALA A 110 5.01 14.66 0.17
N MET A 111 4.65 14.14 1.36
CA MET A 111 3.76 14.82 2.30
C MET A 111 4.39 16.10 2.85
N ARG A 112 5.67 16.08 3.23
CA ARG A 112 6.42 17.26 3.69
C ARG A 112 6.60 18.29 2.60
N GLY A 113 6.81 17.84 1.36
CA GLY A 113 6.89 18.68 0.17
C GLY A 113 5.57 19.32 -0.24
N GLY A 114 4.46 18.96 0.41
CA GLY A 114 3.14 19.54 0.15
C GLY A 114 2.51 19.07 -1.16
N ALA A 115 2.79 17.86 -1.63
CA ALA A 115 2.12 17.28 -2.78
C ALA A 115 0.60 17.33 -2.59
N ASP A 116 -0.16 17.74 -3.63
CA ASP A 116 -1.62 17.78 -3.54
C ASP A 116 -2.23 16.39 -3.43
N VAL A 117 -1.54 15.40 -4.04
CA VAL A 117 -1.94 14.00 -4.02
C VAL A 117 -0.71 13.13 -3.89
N VAL A 118 -0.72 12.21 -2.92
CA VAL A 118 0.25 11.09 -2.88
C VAL A 118 -0.49 9.82 -3.27
N TYR A 119 -0.11 9.26 -4.41
CA TYR A 119 -0.72 8.05 -4.97
C TYR A 119 0.05 6.82 -4.55
N GLN A 120 -0.66 5.75 -4.14
CA GLN A 120 -0.11 4.50 -3.64
C GLN A 120 0.83 4.69 -2.44
N ALA A 121 0.45 5.59 -1.53
CA ALA A 121 1.22 5.90 -0.34
C ALA A 121 1.50 4.64 0.49
N THR A 122 2.72 4.54 1.00
CA THR A 122 3.18 3.40 1.80
C THR A 122 3.57 3.88 3.20
N PHE A 123 3.14 3.14 4.21
CA PHE A 123 3.46 3.38 5.62
C PHE A 123 4.15 2.14 6.20
N PHE A 124 5.23 2.35 6.93
CA PHE A 124 5.95 1.28 7.60
C PHE A 124 6.68 1.79 8.83
N ASP A 125 6.50 1.14 9.98
CA ASP A 125 7.17 1.48 11.25
C ASP A 125 8.06 0.35 11.81
N GLY A 126 8.24 -0.72 11.00
CA GLY A 126 9.01 -1.91 11.39
C GLY A 126 8.15 -3.03 11.96
N ALA A 127 6.96 -2.77 12.49
CA ALA A 127 6.00 -3.75 13.01
C ALA A 127 4.71 -3.79 12.18
N TRP A 128 4.30 -2.63 11.68
CA TRP A 128 3.09 -2.46 10.88
C TRP A 128 3.41 -1.89 9.51
N ARG A 129 2.66 -2.33 8.51
CA ARG A 129 2.64 -1.76 7.19
C ARG A 129 1.23 -1.41 6.76
N GLY A 130 1.10 -0.34 6.02
CA GLY A 130 -0.16 0.08 5.42
C GLY A 130 0.07 0.66 4.03
N HIS A 131 -1.01 0.67 3.25
CA HIS A 131 -1.03 1.33 1.96
C HIS A 131 -2.33 2.13 1.86
N ALA A 132 -2.24 3.32 1.28
CA ALA A 132 -3.39 4.12 0.91
C ALA A 132 -3.35 4.36 -0.59
N ASP A 133 -4.47 4.15 -1.28
CA ASP A 133 -4.55 4.38 -2.71
C ASP A 133 -4.25 5.85 -3.02
N PHE A 134 -4.86 6.75 -2.24
CA PHE A 134 -4.65 8.18 -2.35
C PHE A 134 -4.55 8.83 -0.97
N LEU A 135 -3.60 9.77 -0.81
CA LEU A 135 -3.61 10.78 0.23
C LEU A 135 -3.90 12.12 -0.45
N LEU A 136 -4.96 12.79 -0.04
CA LEU A 136 -5.38 14.06 -0.58
C LEU A 136 -5.04 15.17 0.42
N ARG A 137 -4.25 16.17 0.00
CA ARG A 137 -3.92 17.32 0.81
C ARG A 137 -5.17 18.15 1.09
N ARG A 138 -5.30 18.61 2.34
CA ARG A 138 -6.30 19.56 2.81
C ARG A 138 -5.58 20.72 3.49
N ASP A 139 -5.74 21.91 2.96
CA ASP A 139 -5.21 23.11 3.59
C ASP A 139 -6.07 23.48 4.79
N HIS A 140 -5.42 23.96 5.84
CA HIS A 140 -6.11 24.40 7.05
C HIS A 140 -6.85 25.72 6.81
N ALA A 141 -7.96 25.93 7.51
CA ALA A 141 -8.64 27.20 7.50
C ALA A 141 -7.80 28.26 8.27
N PRO A 142 -7.97 29.57 7.95
CA PRO A 142 -7.28 30.60 8.68
C PRO A 142 -7.53 30.53 10.19
N GLY A 143 -6.45 30.42 10.97
CA GLY A 143 -6.49 30.29 12.42
C GLY A 143 -6.51 28.87 12.97
N GLU A 144 -6.56 27.86 12.14
CA GLU A 144 -6.30 26.47 12.55
C GLU A 144 -4.81 26.26 12.85
N PRO A 145 -4.48 25.43 13.86
CA PRO A 145 -3.09 25.13 14.19
C PRO A 145 -2.44 24.29 13.08
N ASP A 146 -1.16 24.50 12.88
CA ASP A 146 -0.37 23.69 11.95
C ASP A 146 -0.34 22.21 12.36
N SER A 147 -0.36 21.33 11.36
CA SER A 147 -0.05 19.91 11.52
C SER A 147 1.46 19.67 11.60
N ALA A 148 1.88 18.41 11.73
CA ALA A 148 3.29 18.02 11.59
C ALA A 148 3.89 18.33 10.21
N PHE A 149 3.07 18.63 9.22
CA PHE A 149 3.47 18.96 7.85
C PHE A 149 3.41 20.48 7.55
N GLY A 150 2.88 21.30 8.47
CA GLY A 150 2.63 22.72 8.27
C GLY A 150 1.13 23.04 8.20
N PRO A 151 0.72 24.06 7.41
CA PRO A 151 -0.68 24.51 7.36
C PRO A 151 -1.59 23.61 6.50
N TRP A 152 -1.30 22.30 6.45
CA TRP A 152 -2.11 21.27 5.79
C TRP A 152 -2.03 19.93 6.51
N HIS A 153 -2.98 19.06 6.21
CA HIS A 153 -2.96 17.65 6.56
C HIS A 153 -3.37 16.80 5.34
N TYR A 154 -3.35 15.48 5.52
CA TYR A 154 -3.76 14.55 4.46
C TYR A 154 -4.93 13.70 4.91
N GLU A 155 -5.88 13.54 4.01
CA GLU A 155 -6.99 12.60 4.13
C GLU A 155 -6.76 11.39 3.24
N VAL A 156 -7.05 10.20 3.78
CA VAL A 156 -7.03 8.97 3.00
C VAL A 156 -8.27 8.90 2.13
N ALA A 157 -8.09 8.65 0.85
CA ALA A 157 -9.16 8.35 -0.08
C ALA A 157 -8.91 6.99 -0.76
N ASP A 158 -9.98 6.26 -1.00
CA ASP A 158 -9.99 4.95 -1.63
C ASP A 158 -11.10 4.92 -2.67
N THR A 159 -10.82 4.39 -3.85
CA THR A 159 -11.80 4.26 -4.92
C THR A 159 -12.47 2.90 -4.84
N LYS A 160 -13.76 2.87 -4.54
CA LYS A 160 -14.55 1.63 -4.49
C LYS A 160 -15.44 1.50 -5.72
N LEU A 161 -15.44 0.31 -6.31
CA LEU A 161 -16.47 -0.06 -7.28
C LEU A 161 -17.79 -0.27 -6.52
N ALA A 162 -18.62 0.78 -6.45
CA ALA A 162 -19.96 0.66 -5.88
C ALA A 162 -20.86 -0.10 -6.85
N ARG A 163 -21.63 -1.08 -6.35
CA ARG A 163 -22.82 -1.54 -7.06
C ARG A 163 -23.89 -0.47 -6.88
N HIS A 164 -24.29 0.17 -7.97
CA HIS A 164 -25.55 0.91 -7.94
C HIS A 164 -26.66 -0.12 -7.72
N VAL A 165 -27.35 -0.01 -6.60
CA VAL A 165 -28.60 -0.74 -6.32
C VAL A 165 -29.75 0.04 -6.91
#